data_427d4963392a9af59c19bb56965c178d
#
_entry.id   427d4963392a9af59c19bb56965c178d
#
_cell.length_a   1.000
_cell.length_b   1.000
_cell.length_c   1.000
_cell.angle_alpha   90.00
_cell.angle_beta   90.00
_cell.angle_gamma   90.00
#
_symmetry.space_group_name_H-M   'P 1'
#
loop_
_entity.id
_entity.type
_entity.pdbx_description
1 polymer ?
#
loop_
_entity_poly.entity_id
_entity_poly.type
_entity_poly.pdbx_seq_one_letter_code
_entity_poly.pdbx_strand_id
1 'polypeptide(L)'
;METGYKKEILDYMRLKFETVQSNTVIARDVVKTFEIVNKDVETVRKYISNYRKRIGATFKKKKFKRLFFDIETSYVKAIVWRPGEQRVPITNIRGYTKVICISYKWQNEDTVHTLDWGEKQEDKELIRKFIKVLGEADEIIAHNGDRFDIKQLRTRAIQLGLLMYPNYRTNDTLKKARRFFSFLSNKLDYLGQFLEVGRKLDHEGITLWEKIQEGTKAEQKENLKKMIQYCEQDVILLEDVFTLMVPYIDHNTNHAVLAGKAKWQCPECGGKEVKLNHTDTTAMGYIKRHMRCQCKKSYHISNRSYSQFLLYQFQNNNN
;
A
#
# COMPACT_ATOMS: atom_id res chain seq x y z
N MET A 1 -46.64 7.93 -2.32
CA MET A 1 -46.06 8.98 -3.16
C MET A 1 -44.92 8.35 -3.92
N GLU A 2 -45.11 8.12 -5.20
CA GLU A 2 -44.11 7.54 -6.09
C GLU A 2 -42.87 8.40 -6.09
N THR A 3 -41.77 7.74 -5.87
CA THR A 3 -40.42 8.35 -5.92
C THR A 3 -40.21 8.83 -7.37
N GLY A 4 -39.87 10.09 -7.58
CA GLY A 4 -39.68 10.68 -8.90
C GLY A 4 -38.53 10.11 -9.76
N TYR A 5 -38.00 8.93 -9.39
CA TYR A 5 -36.95 8.18 -10.10
C TYR A 5 -37.30 6.69 -10.18
N LYS A 6 -36.95 6.05 -11.32
CA LYS A 6 -37.10 4.61 -11.52
C LYS A 6 -36.28 3.81 -10.48
N LYS A 7 -36.70 2.58 -10.18
CA LYS A 7 -36.08 1.69 -9.20
C LYS A 7 -34.57 1.51 -9.46
N GLU A 8 -34.16 1.31 -10.70
CA GLU A 8 -32.77 1.16 -11.12
C GLU A 8 -31.90 2.35 -10.73
N ILE A 9 -32.41 3.58 -10.88
CA ILE A 9 -31.69 4.80 -10.47
C ILE A 9 -31.55 4.87 -8.95
N LEU A 10 -32.57 4.47 -8.21
CA LEU A 10 -32.53 4.43 -6.76
C LEU A 10 -31.55 3.37 -6.23
N ASP A 11 -31.51 2.22 -6.84
CA ASP A 11 -30.57 1.14 -6.49
C ASP A 11 -29.12 1.55 -6.82
N TYR A 12 -28.90 2.21 -7.95
CA TYR A 12 -27.61 2.80 -8.29
C TYR A 12 -27.17 3.86 -7.27
N MET A 13 -28.09 4.76 -6.87
CA MET A 13 -27.80 5.75 -5.83
C MET A 13 -27.42 5.07 -4.50
N ARG A 14 -28.13 4.00 -4.09
CA ARG A 14 -27.83 3.23 -2.88
C ARG A 14 -26.43 2.64 -2.91
N LEU A 15 -26.04 2.00 -4.00
CA LEU A 15 -24.70 1.47 -4.21
C LEU A 15 -23.62 2.55 -4.06
N LYS A 16 -23.86 3.73 -4.63
CA LYS A 16 -22.92 4.86 -4.53
C LYS A 16 -22.86 5.47 -3.12
N PHE A 17 -23.87 5.35 -2.29
CA PHE A 17 -23.86 5.90 -0.93
C PHE A 17 -22.80 5.27 -0.03
N GLU A 18 -22.43 4.04 -0.25
CA GLU A 18 -21.40 3.36 0.50
C GLU A 18 -19.98 3.80 0.08
N THR A 19 -19.79 4.13 -1.17
CA THR A 19 -18.47 4.37 -1.77
C THR A 19 -18.18 5.85 -2.05
N VAL A 20 -19.21 6.70 -2.20
CA VAL A 20 -19.08 8.12 -2.56
C VAL A 20 -19.71 9.02 -1.49
N GLN A 21 -18.90 9.85 -0.84
CA GLN A 21 -19.39 10.78 0.19
C GLN A 21 -20.17 11.96 -0.41
N SER A 22 -19.71 12.51 -1.54
CA SER A 22 -20.24 13.73 -2.13
C SER A 22 -21.52 13.49 -2.93
N ASN A 23 -22.63 14.05 -2.46
CA ASN A 23 -23.90 14.00 -3.18
C ASN A 23 -23.82 14.70 -4.56
N THR A 24 -22.94 15.69 -4.73
CA THR A 24 -22.73 16.37 -6.02
C THR A 24 -22.05 15.44 -7.03
N VAL A 25 -21.07 14.64 -6.58
CA VAL A 25 -20.42 13.65 -7.44
C VAL A 25 -21.40 12.58 -7.87
N ILE A 26 -22.21 12.06 -6.93
CA ILE A 26 -23.26 11.09 -7.25
C ILE A 26 -24.29 11.68 -8.21
N ALA A 27 -24.69 12.94 -8.03
CA ALA A 27 -25.65 13.58 -8.91
C ALA A 27 -25.15 13.71 -10.34
N ARG A 28 -23.90 14.13 -10.55
CA ARG A 28 -23.27 14.19 -11.87
C ARG A 28 -23.20 12.83 -12.55
N ASP A 29 -22.81 11.81 -11.77
CA ASP A 29 -22.70 10.44 -12.23
C ASP A 29 -24.08 9.86 -12.63
N VAL A 30 -25.11 10.08 -11.82
CA VAL A 30 -26.49 9.68 -12.09
C VAL A 30 -27.03 10.37 -13.35
N VAL A 31 -26.85 11.69 -13.48
CA VAL A 31 -27.31 12.45 -14.66
C VAL A 31 -26.64 11.90 -15.93
N LYS A 32 -25.35 11.63 -15.87
CA LYS A 32 -24.58 11.09 -17.00
C LYS A 32 -24.98 9.65 -17.35
N THR A 33 -25.05 8.77 -16.33
CA THR A 33 -25.26 7.33 -16.53
C THR A 33 -26.68 7.00 -17.02
N PHE A 34 -27.67 7.77 -16.57
CA PHE A 34 -29.08 7.54 -16.90
C PHE A 34 -29.64 8.60 -17.86
N GLU A 35 -28.79 9.42 -18.48
CA GLU A 35 -29.14 10.44 -19.48
C GLU A 35 -30.35 11.30 -19.08
N ILE A 36 -30.32 11.80 -17.82
CA ILE A 36 -31.47 12.57 -17.28
C ILE A 36 -31.48 13.97 -17.89
N VAL A 37 -32.25 14.16 -18.96
CA VAL A 37 -32.28 15.40 -19.73
C VAL A 37 -33.12 16.50 -19.05
N ASN A 38 -34.13 16.16 -18.26
CA ASN A 38 -35.12 17.10 -17.72
C ASN A 38 -34.83 17.61 -16.30
N LYS A 39 -33.70 17.32 -15.72
CA LYS A 39 -33.33 17.78 -14.36
C LYS A 39 -31.85 18.19 -14.31
N ASP A 40 -31.60 19.37 -13.77
CA ASP A 40 -30.25 19.82 -13.54
C ASP A 40 -29.56 19.04 -12.39
N VAL A 41 -28.24 19.08 -12.36
CA VAL A 41 -27.40 18.38 -11.35
C VAL A 41 -27.74 18.80 -9.91
N GLU A 42 -28.15 20.06 -9.72
CA GLU A 42 -28.47 20.59 -8.38
C GLU A 42 -29.80 20.02 -7.88
N THR A 43 -30.79 19.90 -8.73
CA THR A 43 -32.09 19.25 -8.42
C THR A 43 -31.85 17.76 -8.04
N VAL A 44 -31.04 17.05 -8.83
CA VAL A 44 -30.65 15.65 -8.52
C VAL A 44 -29.90 15.57 -7.22
N ARG A 45 -28.98 16.49 -6.95
CA ARG A 45 -28.21 16.55 -5.70
C ARG A 45 -29.09 16.73 -4.47
N LYS A 46 -30.08 17.63 -4.55
CA LYS A 46 -31.05 17.84 -3.46
C LYS A 46 -31.89 16.58 -3.20
N TYR A 47 -32.37 15.94 -4.27
CA TYR A 47 -33.09 14.67 -4.14
C TYR A 47 -32.22 13.60 -3.48
N ILE A 48 -30.97 13.41 -3.93
CA ILE A 48 -30.00 12.46 -3.36
C ILE A 48 -29.79 12.73 -1.87
N SER A 49 -29.62 14.00 -1.49
CA SER A 49 -29.44 14.39 -0.09
C SER A 49 -30.63 13.97 0.80
N ASN A 50 -31.85 14.22 0.34
CA ASN A 50 -33.08 13.87 1.05
C ASN A 50 -33.31 12.35 1.08
N TYR A 51 -33.05 11.67 -0.03
CA TYR A 51 -33.16 10.22 -0.14
C TYR A 51 -32.17 9.51 0.80
N ARG A 52 -30.90 9.96 0.81
CA ARG A 52 -29.86 9.46 1.71
C ARG A 52 -30.26 9.58 3.19
N LYS A 53 -30.78 10.74 3.60
CA LYS A 53 -31.28 10.95 4.96
C LYS A 53 -32.46 10.03 5.28
N ARG A 54 -33.42 9.90 4.38
CA ARG A 54 -34.64 9.08 4.55
C ARG A 54 -34.32 7.59 4.75
N ILE A 55 -33.34 7.06 4.04
CA ILE A 55 -32.97 5.63 4.17
C ILE A 55 -31.86 5.39 5.21
N GLY A 56 -31.40 6.44 5.93
CA GLY A 56 -30.34 6.32 6.93
C GLY A 56 -28.98 5.90 6.36
N ALA A 57 -28.77 6.09 5.04
CA ALA A 57 -27.53 5.67 4.41
C ALA A 57 -26.38 6.57 4.82
N THR A 58 -25.36 5.98 5.45
CA THR A 58 -24.12 6.65 5.85
C THR A 58 -22.98 6.22 4.94
N PHE A 59 -22.10 7.17 4.64
CA PHE A 59 -20.84 6.86 3.98
C PHE A 59 -19.98 6.03 4.95
N LYS A 60 -19.69 4.79 4.59
CA LYS A 60 -18.73 3.98 5.33
C LYS A 60 -17.33 4.54 5.06
N LYS A 61 -16.75 5.22 6.06
CA LYS A 61 -15.36 5.67 5.95
C LYS A 61 -14.49 4.44 5.74
N LYS A 62 -13.92 4.30 4.55
CA LYS A 62 -12.95 3.24 4.27
C LYS A 62 -11.74 3.46 5.17
N LYS A 63 -11.43 2.46 6.03
CA LYS A 63 -10.17 2.48 6.79
C LYS A 63 -9.04 2.31 5.79
N PHE A 64 -8.05 3.19 5.84
CA PHE A 64 -6.86 3.08 4.99
C PHE A 64 -6.10 1.81 5.35
N LYS A 65 -5.80 1.00 4.33
CA LYS A 65 -5.10 -0.27 4.47
C LYS A 65 -3.68 -0.17 3.90
N ARG A 66 -2.68 -0.22 4.75
CA ARG A 66 -1.27 -0.32 4.36
C ARG A 66 -0.78 -1.72 4.57
N LEU A 67 -0.13 -2.28 3.57
CA LEU A 67 0.42 -3.63 3.54
C LEU A 67 1.94 -3.55 3.54
N PHE A 68 2.57 -4.21 4.50
CA PHE A 68 4.01 -4.51 4.49
C PHE A 68 4.18 -5.92 3.97
N PHE A 69 5.17 -6.16 3.10
CA PHE A 69 5.43 -7.50 2.61
C PHE A 69 6.87 -7.67 2.14
N ASP A 70 7.29 -8.93 2.09
CA ASP A 70 8.57 -9.38 1.55
C ASP A 70 8.38 -10.72 0.86
N ILE A 71 9.23 -11.05 -0.13
CA ILE A 71 9.17 -12.33 -0.84
C ILE A 71 10.53 -13.01 -0.86
N GLU A 72 10.51 -14.34 -0.75
CA GLU A 72 11.67 -15.17 -1.00
C GLU A 72 11.50 -15.96 -2.29
N THR A 73 12.57 -16.03 -3.08
CA THR A 73 12.54 -16.67 -4.40
C THR A 73 13.54 -17.78 -4.52
N SER A 74 13.24 -18.75 -5.36
CA SER A 74 14.18 -19.78 -5.76
C SER A 74 15.30 -19.21 -6.64
N TYR A 75 16.42 -19.87 -6.68
CA TYR A 75 17.46 -19.54 -7.63
C TYR A 75 17.13 -20.05 -9.05
N VAL A 76 17.81 -19.49 -10.05
CA VAL A 76 17.79 -19.96 -11.43
C VAL A 76 18.75 -21.15 -11.57
N LYS A 77 18.31 -22.25 -12.19
CA LYS A 77 19.18 -23.37 -12.54
C LYS A 77 19.71 -23.22 -13.95
N ALA A 78 21.03 -23.33 -14.09
CA ALA A 78 21.69 -23.22 -15.39
C ALA A 78 22.85 -24.20 -15.51
N ILE A 79 23.18 -24.62 -16.74
CA ILE A 79 24.36 -25.42 -17.05
C ILE A 79 25.47 -24.47 -17.45
N VAL A 80 26.61 -24.59 -16.80
CA VAL A 80 27.83 -23.83 -17.10
C VAL A 80 29.02 -24.78 -17.26
N TRP A 81 29.96 -24.41 -18.11
CA TRP A 81 31.14 -25.25 -18.38
C TRP A 81 32.24 -25.11 -17.33
N ARG A 82 32.28 -23.98 -16.64
CA ARG A 82 33.29 -23.68 -15.61
C ARG A 82 32.74 -22.66 -14.60
N PRO A 83 33.23 -22.66 -13.35
CA PRO A 83 32.89 -21.66 -12.37
C PRO A 83 33.45 -20.28 -12.72
N GLY A 84 32.98 -19.25 -12.00
CA GLY A 84 33.41 -17.86 -12.13
C GLY A 84 32.36 -16.96 -12.76
N GLU A 85 32.63 -15.67 -12.84
CA GLU A 85 31.75 -14.70 -13.48
C GLU A 85 31.68 -14.95 -15.00
N GLN A 86 30.50 -15.26 -15.47
CA GLN A 86 30.23 -15.48 -16.89
C GLN A 86 28.81 -15.10 -17.26
N ARG A 87 28.62 -14.71 -18.51
CA ARG A 87 27.27 -14.56 -19.09
C ARG A 87 26.74 -15.95 -19.43
N VAL A 88 25.66 -16.35 -18.78
CA VAL A 88 24.99 -17.62 -19.04
C VAL A 88 23.98 -17.42 -20.19
N PRO A 89 24.12 -18.11 -21.33
CA PRO A 89 23.13 -18.06 -22.41
C PRO A 89 21.77 -18.55 -21.94
N ILE A 90 20.68 -17.94 -22.45
CA ILE A 90 19.31 -18.34 -22.11
C ILE A 90 19.06 -19.82 -22.41
N THR A 91 19.67 -20.34 -23.47
CA THR A 91 19.62 -21.76 -23.84
C THR A 91 20.16 -22.71 -22.79
N ASN A 92 21.00 -22.23 -21.88
CA ASN A 92 21.58 -23.02 -20.78
C ASN A 92 20.71 -22.99 -19.52
N ILE A 93 19.65 -22.18 -19.47
CA ILE A 93 18.71 -22.13 -18.33
C ILE A 93 17.89 -23.41 -18.27
N ARG A 94 17.79 -24.02 -17.10
CA ARG A 94 17.06 -25.28 -16.84
C ARG A 94 15.90 -25.10 -15.86
N GLY A 95 15.88 -24.02 -15.11
CA GLY A 95 14.79 -23.70 -14.20
C GLY A 95 14.69 -22.20 -14.00
N TYR A 96 13.48 -21.66 -14.09
CA TYR A 96 13.19 -20.25 -13.81
C TYR A 96 12.90 -20.05 -12.33
N THR A 97 13.12 -18.81 -11.89
CA THR A 97 12.79 -18.40 -10.54
C THR A 97 11.30 -18.60 -10.24
N LYS A 98 11.00 -19.23 -9.11
CA LYS A 98 9.66 -19.33 -8.51
C LYS A 98 9.65 -18.57 -7.19
N VAL A 99 8.48 -18.19 -6.70
CA VAL A 99 8.33 -17.61 -5.35
C VAL A 99 8.20 -18.74 -4.35
N ILE A 100 9.10 -18.79 -3.35
CA ILE A 100 9.12 -19.80 -2.29
C ILE A 100 8.05 -19.48 -1.25
N CYS A 101 8.10 -18.25 -0.71
CA CYS A 101 7.10 -17.75 0.23
C CYS A 101 6.93 -16.23 0.09
N ILE A 102 5.82 -15.75 0.62
CA ILE A 102 5.48 -14.34 0.76
C ILE A 102 4.99 -14.15 2.18
N SER A 103 5.67 -13.32 2.95
CA SER A 103 5.20 -12.86 4.25
C SER A 103 4.62 -11.46 4.13
N TYR A 104 3.51 -11.20 4.81
CA TYR A 104 2.88 -9.89 4.79
C TYR A 104 2.17 -9.56 6.10
N LYS A 105 2.05 -8.27 6.38
CA LYS A 105 1.41 -7.73 7.58
C LYS A 105 0.64 -6.48 7.24
N TRP A 106 -0.57 -6.37 7.76
CA TRP A 106 -1.32 -5.12 7.69
C TRP A 106 -0.87 -4.16 8.79
N GLN A 107 -0.75 -2.89 8.47
CA GLN A 107 -0.41 -1.87 9.47
C GLN A 107 -1.41 -1.92 10.63
N ASN A 108 -0.89 -1.88 11.86
CA ASN A 108 -1.63 -1.97 13.12
C ASN A 108 -2.32 -3.34 13.37
N GLU A 109 -1.90 -4.39 12.72
CA GLU A 109 -2.21 -5.77 13.10
C GLU A 109 -0.94 -6.39 13.71
N ASP A 110 -1.08 -7.27 14.71
CA ASP A 110 0.07 -7.92 15.34
C ASP A 110 0.50 -9.18 14.56
N THR A 111 -0.41 -9.72 13.75
CA THR A 111 -0.20 -10.98 13.04
C THR A 111 0.53 -10.77 11.72
N VAL A 112 1.62 -11.51 11.52
CA VAL A 112 2.24 -11.72 10.22
C VAL A 112 1.58 -12.93 9.56
N HIS A 113 1.24 -12.82 8.31
CA HIS A 113 0.66 -13.89 7.50
C HIS A 113 1.68 -14.35 6.47
N THR A 114 1.80 -15.66 6.27
CA THR A 114 2.69 -16.21 5.26
C THR A 114 1.95 -17.14 4.31
N LEU A 115 2.27 -17.05 3.05
CA LEU A 115 1.89 -17.96 1.98
C LEU A 115 3.15 -18.61 1.45
N ASP A 116 3.13 -19.91 1.20
CA ASP A 116 4.26 -20.66 0.65
C ASP A 116 3.85 -21.56 -0.53
N TRP A 117 4.82 -22.09 -1.25
CA TRP A 117 4.63 -22.91 -2.46
C TRP A 117 4.26 -24.37 -2.19
N GLY A 118 4.21 -24.77 -0.91
CA GLY A 118 3.84 -26.10 -0.47
C GLY A 118 4.82 -27.21 -0.87
N GLU A 119 4.44 -28.43 -0.56
CA GLU A 119 5.28 -29.63 -0.81
C GLU A 119 5.55 -29.92 -2.31
N LYS A 120 4.70 -29.40 -3.19
CA LYS A 120 4.86 -29.52 -4.65
C LYS A 120 5.80 -28.48 -5.24
N GLN A 121 6.24 -27.52 -4.45
CA GLN A 121 7.07 -26.39 -4.90
C GLN A 121 6.42 -25.63 -6.07
N GLU A 122 5.11 -25.35 -5.97
CA GLU A 122 4.32 -24.69 -7.01
C GLU A 122 3.74 -23.37 -6.48
N ASP A 123 4.17 -22.27 -7.07
CA ASP A 123 3.84 -20.92 -6.61
C ASP A 123 2.55 -20.32 -7.17
N LYS A 124 1.82 -21.04 -8.03
CA LYS A 124 0.59 -20.52 -8.68
C LYS A 124 -0.49 -20.11 -7.69
N GLU A 125 -0.80 -20.98 -6.73
CA GLU A 125 -1.85 -20.69 -5.73
C GLU A 125 -1.41 -19.62 -4.73
N LEU A 126 -0.15 -19.63 -4.33
CA LEU A 126 0.47 -18.61 -3.50
C LEU A 126 0.31 -17.23 -4.16
N ILE A 127 0.73 -17.08 -5.41
CA ILE A 127 0.66 -15.80 -6.16
C ILE A 127 -0.80 -15.40 -6.37
N ARG A 128 -1.70 -16.33 -6.72
CA ARG A 128 -3.12 -16.03 -6.87
C ARG A 128 -3.74 -15.46 -5.59
N LYS A 129 -3.44 -16.06 -4.44
CA LYS A 129 -3.89 -15.58 -3.13
C LYS A 129 -3.32 -14.21 -2.82
N PHE A 130 -2.02 -14.02 -3.06
CA PHE A 130 -1.37 -12.76 -2.75
C PHE A 130 -1.82 -11.60 -3.65
N ILE A 131 -2.12 -11.83 -4.93
CA ILE A 131 -2.73 -10.82 -5.81
C ILE A 131 -4.05 -10.29 -5.23
N LYS A 132 -4.86 -11.14 -4.58
CA LYS A 132 -6.08 -10.69 -3.89
C LYS A 132 -5.75 -9.79 -2.70
N VAL A 133 -4.75 -10.15 -1.90
CA VAL A 133 -4.26 -9.34 -0.77
C VAL A 133 -3.76 -7.97 -1.26
N LEU A 134 -2.94 -7.96 -2.31
CA LEU A 134 -2.48 -6.71 -2.94
C LEU A 134 -3.64 -5.83 -3.43
N GLY A 135 -4.72 -6.44 -3.94
CA GLY A 135 -5.93 -5.74 -4.40
C GLY A 135 -6.70 -5.04 -3.27
N GLU A 136 -6.53 -5.46 -2.02
CA GLU A 136 -7.14 -4.82 -0.86
C GLU A 136 -6.34 -3.64 -0.31
N ALA A 137 -5.05 -3.57 -0.63
CA ALA A 137 -4.14 -2.55 -0.11
C ALA A 137 -4.37 -1.19 -0.78
N ASP A 138 -4.39 -0.14 0.02
CA ASP A 138 -4.38 1.25 -0.47
C ASP A 138 -2.95 1.75 -0.69
N GLU A 139 -1.98 1.22 0.05
CA GLU A 139 -0.54 1.46 -0.11
C GLU A 139 0.25 0.21 0.27
N ILE A 140 1.32 -0.05 -0.45
CA ILE A 140 2.18 -1.22 -0.29
C ILE A 140 3.57 -0.75 0.10
N ILE A 141 4.12 -1.31 1.17
CA ILE A 141 5.47 -1.03 1.66
C ILE A 141 6.33 -2.27 1.46
N ALA A 142 7.49 -2.08 0.83
CA ALA A 142 8.50 -3.12 0.72
C ALA A 142 9.90 -2.48 0.67
N HIS A 143 10.95 -3.26 0.94
CA HIS A 143 12.33 -2.79 0.85
C HIS A 143 12.94 -3.21 -0.48
N ASN A 144 13.18 -2.27 -1.40
CA ASN A 144 13.54 -2.51 -2.79
C ASN A 144 12.40 -3.17 -3.62
N GLY A 145 11.18 -3.08 -3.13
CA GLY A 145 10.01 -3.79 -3.68
C GLY A 145 9.66 -3.39 -5.10
N ASP A 146 9.83 -2.12 -5.44
CA ASP A 146 9.57 -1.63 -6.80
C ASP A 146 10.50 -2.24 -7.84
N ARG A 147 11.73 -2.55 -7.45
CA ARG A 147 12.74 -3.10 -8.34
C ARG A 147 12.75 -4.62 -8.36
N PHE A 148 12.43 -5.27 -7.24
CA PHE A 148 12.52 -6.70 -7.08
C PHE A 148 11.13 -7.35 -6.90
N ASP A 149 10.52 -7.25 -5.74
CA ASP A 149 9.33 -8.00 -5.34
C ASP A 149 8.16 -7.88 -6.32
N ILE A 150 7.75 -6.65 -6.62
CA ILE A 150 6.64 -6.38 -7.54
C ILE A 150 6.94 -6.87 -8.95
N LYS A 151 8.19 -6.77 -9.40
CA LYS A 151 8.58 -7.27 -10.71
C LYS A 151 8.60 -8.79 -10.77
N GLN A 152 9.11 -9.46 -9.74
CA GLN A 152 9.09 -10.91 -9.64
C GLN A 152 7.66 -11.44 -9.64
N LEU A 153 6.80 -10.90 -8.79
CA LEU A 153 5.38 -11.26 -8.76
C LEU A 153 4.70 -11.06 -10.12
N ARG A 154 4.96 -9.94 -10.79
CA ARG A 154 4.37 -9.64 -12.10
C ARG A 154 4.88 -10.59 -13.17
N THR A 155 6.18 -10.91 -13.17
CA THR A 155 6.78 -11.86 -14.10
C THR A 155 6.18 -13.26 -13.91
N ARG A 156 6.02 -13.71 -12.67
CA ARG A 156 5.39 -14.99 -12.38
C ARG A 156 3.89 -14.97 -12.70
N ALA A 157 3.18 -13.90 -12.40
CA ALA A 157 1.76 -13.77 -12.70
C ALA A 157 1.48 -13.92 -14.21
N ILE A 158 2.22 -13.21 -15.07
CA ILE A 158 2.04 -13.32 -16.52
C ILE A 158 2.37 -14.72 -17.04
N GLN A 159 3.42 -15.35 -16.52
CA GLN A 159 3.80 -16.73 -16.91
C GLN A 159 2.73 -17.75 -16.51
N LEU A 160 2.05 -17.54 -15.40
CA LEU A 160 1.01 -18.42 -14.85
C LEU A 160 -0.40 -18.09 -15.38
N GLY A 161 -0.55 -17.09 -16.25
CA GLY A 161 -1.84 -16.65 -16.77
C GLY A 161 -2.71 -15.96 -15.72
N LEU A 162 -2.12 -15.35 -14.69
CA LEU A 162 -2.82 -14.63 -13.63
C LEU A 162 -2.85 -13.14 -13.94
N LEU A 163 -3.99 -12.50 -13.75
CA LEU A 163 -4.13 -11.05 -13.91
C LEU A 163 -3.66 -10.34 -12.64
N MET A 164 -2.74 -9.40 -12.80
CA MET A 164 -2.23 -8.53 -11.75
C MET A 164 -2.38 -7.07 -12.19
N TYR A 165 -2.81 -6.18 -11.29
CA TYR A 165 -2.93 -4.76 -11.62
C TYR A 165 -1.57 -4.15 -12.00
N PRO A 166 -1.53 -3.27 -13.01
CA PRO A 166 -0.29 -2.66 -13.46
C PRO A 166 0.26 -1.65 -12.46
N ASN A 167 -0.60 -0.94 -11.74
CA ASN A 167 -0.24 0.18 -10.89
C ASN A 167 -0.72 -0.03 -9.46
N TYR A 168 0.23 -0.21 -8.54
CA TYR A 168 0.02 -0.15 -7.10
C TYR A 168 0.63 1.14 -6.53
N ARG A 169 0.06 1.67 -5.46
CA ARG A 169 0.69 2.76 -4.71
C ARG A 169 1.77 2.14 -3.82
N THR A 170 2.99 2.24 -4.26
CA THR A 170 4.14 1.69 -3.54
C THR A 170 4.89 2.76 -2.76
N ASN A 171 5.45 2.38 -1.63
CA ASN A 171 6.38 3.17 -0.83
C ASN A 171 7.62 2.32 -0.53
N ASP A 172 8.61 2.43 -1.39
CA ASP A 172 9.85 1.65 -1.33
C ASP A 172 10.82 2.28 -0.33
N THR A 173 11.05 1.59 0.79
CA THR A 173 11.89 2.08 1.89
C THR A 173 13.36 2.23 1.50
N LEU A 174 13.88 1.42 0.58
CA LEU A 174 15.24 1.60 0.04
C LEU A 174 15.39 2.92 -0.72
N LYS A 175 14.41 3.25 -1.56
CA LYS A 175 14.39 4.53 -2.29
C LYS A 175 14.27 5.71 -1.35
N LYS A 176 13.44 5.58 -0.29
CA LYS A 176 13.29 6.63 0.73
C LYS A 176 14.57 6.79 1.54
N ALA A 177 15.21 5.70 1.96
CA ALA A 177 16.49 5.76 2.67
C ALA A 177 17.53 6.51 1.86
N ARG A 178 17.72 6.16 0.58
CA ARG A 178 18.67 6.82 -0.32
C ARG A 178 18.37 8.30 -0.60
N ARG A 179 17.10 8.67 -0.61
CA ARG A 179 16.68 10.03 -0.97
C ARG A 179 16.75 11.01 0.20
N PHE A 180 16.42 10.56 1.41
CA PHE A 180 16.19 11.45 2.54
C PHE A 180 17.26 11.36 3.62
N PHE A 181 18.15 10.37 3.55
CA PHE A 181 19.16 10.12 4.58
C PHE A 181 20.53 9.83 3.98
N SER A 182 21.56 10.02 4.78
CA SER A 182 22.96 9.69 4.46
C SER A 182 23.45 8.50 5.29
N PHE A 183 22.70 7.40 5.26
CA PHE A 183 23.13 6.16 5.93
C PHE A 183 24.37 5.56 5.25
N LEU A 184 25.28 4.96 6.02
CA LEU A 184 26.46 4.26 5.50
C LEU A 184 26.08 3.05 4.64
N SER A 185 24.94 2.39 4.96
CA SER A 185 24.33 1.35 4.14
C SER A 185 22.82 1.52 4.16
N ASN A 186 22.18 1.22 3.04
CA ASN A 186 20.72 1.25 2.92
C ASN A 186 20.11 -0.16 2.92
N LYS A 187 20.84 -1.20 3.32
CA LYS A 187 20.31 -2.55 3.52
C LYS A 187 19.36 -2.56 4.73
N LEU A 188 18.27 -3.30 4.66
CA LEU A 188 17.26 -3.36 5.72
C LEU A 188 17.88 -3.76 7.08
N ASP A 189 18.78 -4.75 7.07
CA ASP A 189 19.50 -5.19 8.27
C ASP A 189 20.32 -4.06 8.91
N TYR A 190 21.08 -3.30 8.11
CA TYR A 190 21.84 -2.15 8.61
C TYR A 190 20.92 -1.07 9.18
N LEU A 191 19.80 -0.77 8.49
CA LEU A 191 18.84 0.23 8.96
C LEU A 191 18.19 -0.18 10.28
N GLY A 192 17.86 -1.47 10.42
CA GLY A 192 17.32 -2.01 11.68
C GLY A 192 18.27 -1.85 12.84
N GLN A 193 19.54 -2.21 12.64
CA GLN A 193 20.59 -2.07 13.67
C GLN A 193 20.87 -0.58 13.99
N PHE A 194 21.02 0.27 12.97
CA PHE A 194 21.29 1.70 13.15
C PHE A 194 20.15 2.42 13.89
N LEU A 195 18.91 2.02 13.65
CA LEU A 195 17.72 2.59 14.28
C LEU A 195 17.33 1.89 15.59
N GLU A 196 18.12 0.88 16.02
CA GLU A 196 17.94 0.13 17.27
C GLU A 196 16.58 -0.60 17.37
N VAL A 197 16.03 -1.04 16.22
CA VAL A 197 14.74 -1.77 16.15
C VAL A 197 14.91 -3.26 15.85
N GLY A 198 16.13 -3.73 15.64
CA GLY A 198 16.41 -5.15 15.42
C GLY A 198 17.38 -5.40 14.27
N ARG A 199 17.47 -6.65 13.87
CA ARG A 199 18.30 -7.12 12.76
C ARG A 199 17.62 -8.30 12.06
N LYS A 200 18.08 -8.62 10.85
CA LYS A 200 17.67 -9.83 10.15
C LYS A 200 18.13 -11.07 10.91
N LEU A 201 17.40 -12.16 10.77
CA LEU A 201 17.86 -13.45 11.24
C LEU A 201 19.07 -13.91 10.42
N ASP A 202 20.04 -14.51 11.08
CA ASP A 202 21.16 -15.16 10.39
C ASP A 202 20.65 -16.44 9.70
N HIS A 203 21.15 -16.73 8.51
CA HIS A 203 20.83 -17.94 7.76
C HIS A 203 22.09 -18.58 7.14
N GLU A 204 21.99 -19.85 6.78
CA GLU A 204 23.09 -20.67 6.23
C GLU A 204 23.51 -20.28 4.80
N GLY A 205 23.16 -19.08 4.34
CA GLY A 205 23.44 -18.65 2.96
C GLY A 205 22.74 -19.51 1.92
N ILE A 206 23.42 -19.77 0.80
CA ILE A 206 22.84 -20.53 -0.33
C ILE A 206 22.40 -21.96 0.06
N THR A 207 23.02 -22.54 1.07
CA THR A 207 22.71 -23.91 1.55
C THR A 207 21.26 -24.04 2.01
N LEU A 208 20.68 -22.99 2.61
CA LEU A 208 19.27 -22.99 2.98
C LEU A 208 18.37 -23.15 1.74
N TRP A 209 18.66 -22.41 0.67
CA TRP A 209 17.93 -22.51 -0.60
C TRP A 209 18.08 -23.88 -1.27
N GLU A 210 19.26 -24.46 -1.23
CA GLU A 210 19.52 -25.81 -1.77
C GLU A 210 18.73 -26.86 -1.01
N LYS A 211 18.74 -26.86 0.31
CA LYS A 211 17.96 -27.80 1.14
C LYS A 211 16.45 -27.66 0.90
N ILE A 212 15.94 -26.44 0.68
CA ILE A 212 14.52 -26.19 0.38
C ILE A 212 14.14 -26.75 -1.00
N GLN A 213 15.01 -26.59 -2.01
CA GLN A 213 14.67 -26.93 -3.39
C GLN A 213 15.03 -28.37 -3.75
N GLU A 214 16.13 -28.90 -3.22
CA GLU A 214 16.74 -30.17 -3.68
C GLU A 214 16.97 -31.19 -2.57
N GLY A 215 16.78 -30.82 -1.32
CA GLY A 215 16.90 -31.73 -0.17
C GLY A 215 15.85 -32.83 -0.16
N THR A 216 15.99 -33.74 0.77
CA THR A 216 14.95 -34.74 1.07
C THR A 216 13.64 -34.06 1.48
N LYS A 217 12.50 -34.74 1.41
CA LYS A 217 11.21 -34.18 1.82
C LYS A 217 11.19 -33.64 3.25
N ALA A 218 11.92 -34.31 4.15
CA ALA A 218 12.09 -33.85 5.54
C ALA A 218 12.89 -32.54 5.61
N GLU A 219 14.03 -32.47 4.91
CA GLU A 219 14.87 -31.28 4.85
C GLU A 219 14.13 -30.11 4.18
N GLN A 220 13.41 -30.34 3.06
CA GLN A 220 12.61 -29.34 2.40
C GLN A 220 11.60 -28.71 3.37
N LYS A 221 10.87 -29.52 4.12
CA LYS A 221 9.85 -29.08 5.06
C LYS A 221 10.45 -28.30 6.24
N GLU A 222 11.54 -28.80 6.81
CA GLU A 222 12.23 -28.16 7.93
C GLU A 222 12.83 -26.79 7.51
N ASN A 223 13.54 -26.78 6.39
CA ASN A 223 14.21 -25.56 5.93
C ASN A 223 13.23 -24.53 5.34
N LEU A 224 12.10 -24.97 4.79
CA LEU A 224 11.00 -24.05 4.41
C LEU A 224 10.45 -23.31 5.65
N LYS A 225 10.31 -23.97 6.80
CA LYS A 225 9.91 -23.29 8.05
C LYS A 225 10.92 -22.22 8.48
N LYS A 226 12.22 -22.51 8.37
CA LYS A 226 13.28 -21.53 8.67
C LYS A 226 13.20 -20.32 7.72
N MET A 227 12.96 -20.57 6.42
CA MET A 227 12.79 -19.51 5.41
C MET A 227 11.55 -18.65 5.71
N ILE A 228 10.44 -19.26 6.11
CA ILE A 228 9.24 -18.55 6.52
C ILE A 228 9.53 -17.64 7.72
N GLN A 229 10.18 -18.15 8.76
CA GLN A 229 10.55 -17.34 9.94
C GLN A 229 11.46 -16.16 9.56
N TYR A 230 12.40 -16.39 8.64
CA TYR A 230 13.27 -15.35 8.11
C TYR A 230 12.46 -14.26 7.39
N CYS A 231 11.59 -14.64 6.46
CA CYS A 231 10.75 -13.72 5.71
C CYS A 231 9.76 -12.96 6.62
N GLU A 232 9.19 -13.60 7.65
CA GLU A 232 8.32 -12.97 8.64
C GLU A 232 9.05 -11.91 9.47
N GLN A 233 10.28 -12.21 9.89
CA GLN A 233 11.12 -11.26 10.62
C GLN A 233 11.48 -10.06 9.76
N ASP A 234 11.73 -10.25 8.47
CA ASP A 234 12.01 -9.15 7.54
C ASP A 234 10.82 -8.20 7.41
N VAL A 235 9.59 -8.72 7.41
CA VAL A 235 8.36 -7.89 7.38
C VAL A 235 8.17 -7.10 8.68
N ILE A 236 8.48 -7.70 9.84
CA ILE A 236 8.43 -7.00 11.14
C ILE A 236 9.47 -5.87 11.14
N LEU A 237 10.71 -6.19 10.80
CA LEU A 237 11.80 -5.22 10.75
C LEU A 237 11.51 -4.09 9.75
N LEU A 238 10.87 -4.41 8.61
CA LEU A 238 10.46 -3.43 7.61
C LEU A 238 9.43 -2.43 8.17
N GLU A 239 8.43 -2.89 8.93
CA GLU A 239 7.43 -2.01 9.56
C GLU A 239 8.08 -1.09 10.60
N ASP A 240 8.96 -1.63 11.44
CA ASP A 240 9.65 -0.87 12.48
C ASP A 240 10.56 0.22 11.89
N VAL A 241 11.40 -0.14 10.93
CA VAL A 241 12.26 0.80 10.19
C VAL A 241 11.41 1.87 9.50
N PHE A 242 10.34 1.48 8.80
CA PHE A 242 9.44 2.41 8.12
C PHE A 242 8.81 3.39 9.11
N THR A 243 8.33 2.90 10.25
CA THR A 243 7.68 3.71 11.28
C THR A 243 8.59 4.82 11.80
N LEU A 244 9.87 4.52 12.03
CA LEU A 244 10.85 5.53 12.45
C LEU A 244 11.23 6.49 11.33
N MET A 245 11.22 6.06 10.07
CA MET A 245 11.54 6.92 8.93
C MET A 245 10.37 7.86 8.54
N VAL A 246 9.12 7.47 8.77
CA VAL A 246 7.92 8.21 8.34
C VAL A 246 7.92 9.69 8.69
N PRO A 247 8.33 10.14 9.89
CA PRO A 247 8.34 11.57 10.23
C PRO A 247 9.25 12.43 9.33
N TYR A 248 10.28 11.83 8.73
CA TYR A 248 11.37 12.49 8.00
C TYR A 248 11.25 12.39 6.49
N ILE A 249 10.36 11.55 5.97
CA ILE A 249 10.18 11.32 4.53
C ILE A 249 8.91 11.99 4.02
N ASP A 250 8.83 12.24 2.70
CA ASP A 250 7.59 12.68 2.08
C ASP A 250 6.52 11.56 2.10
N HIS A 251 5.25 11.93 1.97
CA HIS A 251 4.17 10.98 1.78
C HIS A 251 3.86 10.82 0.29
N ASN A 252 3.81 9.59 -0.19
CA ASN A 252 3.37 9.30 -1.56
C ASN A 252 1.84 9.32 -1.66
N THR A 253 1.17 9.00 -0.56
CA THR A 253 -0.28 8.84 -0.47
C THR A 253 -0.82 9.69 0.66
N ASN A 254 -1.87 10.47 0.40
CA ASN A 254 -2.56 11.23 1.45
C ASN A 254 -3.72 10.40 2.01
N HIS A 255 -3.49 9.73 3.14
CA HIS A 255 -4.47 8.87 3.81
C HIS A 255 -5.73 9.63 4.22
N ALA A 256 -5.60 10.89 4.67
CA ALA A 256 -6.75 11.70 5.04
C ALA A 256 -7.69 11.87 3.84
N VAL A 257 -7.15 12.21 2.67
CA VAL A 257 -7.94 12.41 1.44
C VAL A 257 -8.58 11.09 0.97
N LEU A 258 -7.84 9.99 0.99
CA LEU A 258 -8.39 8.67 0.61
C LEU A 258 -9.50 8.21 1.56
N ALA A 259 -9.39 8.54 2.85
CA ALA A 259 -10.43 8.29 3.85
C ALA A 259 -11.57 9.32 3.81
N GLY A 260 -11.66 10.17 2.78
CA GLY A 260 -12.70 11.20 2.65
C GLY A 260 -12.61 12.34 3.65
N LYS A 261 -11.45 12.53 4.26
CA LYS A 261 -11.19 13.62 5.22
C LYS A 261 -10.70 14.88 4.52
N ALA A 262 -10.61 15.99 5.25
CA ALA A 262 -10.14 17.25 4.72
C ALA A 262 -8.63 17.22 4.38
N LYS A 263 -8.22 17.95 3.33
CA LYS A 263 -6.82 18.01 2.87
C LYS A 263 -5.84 18.60 3.90
N TRP A 264 -6.33 19.36 4.88
CA TRP A 264 -5.50 19.90 5.94
C TRP A 264 -5.20 18.90 7.05
N GLN A 265 -5.95 17.81 7.16
CA GLN A 265 -5.67 16.75 8.13
C GLN A 265 -4.40 16.01 7.77
N CYS A 266 -3.79 15.39 8.77
CA CYS A 266 -2.51 14.71 8.58
C CYS A 266 -2.57 13.66 7.45
N PRO A 267 -1.69 13.76 6.45
CA PRO A 267 -1.68 12.80 5.34
C PRO A 267 -1.24 11.40 5.76
N GLU A 268 -0.62 11.24 6.92
CA GLU A 268 -0.14 9.97 7.43
C GLU A 268 -1.18 9.26 8.30
N CYS A 269 -1.62 9.90 9.40
CA CYS A 269 -2.55 9.27 10.34
C CYS A 269 -4.00 9.75 10.17
N GLY A 270 -4.25 10.75 9.32
CA GLY A 270 -5.57 11.37 9.16
C GLY A 270 -6.07 12.10 10.41
N GLY A 271 -5.20 12.37 11.37
CA GLY A 271 -5.52 13.08 12.61
C GLY A 271 -5.83 14.56 12.38
N LYS A 272 -6.60 15.15 13.32
CA LYS A 272 -6.96 16.57 13.34
C LYS A 272 -6.03 17.41 14.20
N GLU A 273 -5.28 16.77 15.10
CA GLU A 273 -4.32 17.40 16.01
C GLU A 273 -3.07 17.83 15.25
N VAL A 274 -3.24 18.95 14.53
CA VAL A 274 -2.21 19.52 13.67
C VAL A 274 -2.03 21.00 13.98
N LYS A 275 -0.82 21.49 13.85
CA LYS A 275 -0.48 22.92 14.04
C LYS A 275 0.34 23.46 12.89
N LEU A 276 0.21 24.77 12.64
CA LEU A 276 1.10 25.48 11.74
C LEU A 276 2.49 25.54 12.39
N ASN A 277 3.52 25.12 11.66
CA ASN A 277 4.92 25.22 12.09
C ASN A 277 5.55 26.50 11.53
N HIS A 278 5.48 26.69 10.22
CA HIS A 278 5.93 27.92 9.56
C HIS A 278 5.26 28.10 8.18
N THR A 279 5.50 29.22 7.56
CA THR A 279 4.97 29.58 6.24
C THR A 279 6.11 29.94 5.31
N ASP A 280 6.09 29.36 4.11
CA ASP A 280 7.01 29.68 3.03
C ASP A 280 6.29 30.30 1.85
N THR A 281 7.05 31.05 1.06
CA THR A 281 6.62 31.50 -0.26
C THR A 281 7.55 30.88 -1.32
N THR A 282 6.95 30.19 -2.31
CA THR A 282 7.73 29.62 -3.41
C THR A 282 8.31 30.74 -4.29
N ALA A 283 9.31 30.41 -5.11
CA ALA A 283 9.87 31.33 -6.11
C ALA A 283 8.81 31.90 -7.08
N MET A 284 7.69 31.18 -7.26
CA MET A 284 6.54 31.61 -8.07
C MET A 284 5.49 32.39 -7.26
N GLY A 285 5.77 32.77 -6.01
CA GLY A 285 4.87 33.54 -5.15
C GLY A 285 3.75 32.75 -4.47
N TYR A 286 3.72 31.41 -4.59
CA TYR A 286 2.70 30.60 -3.92
C TYR A 286 3.02 30.39 -2.45
N ILE A 287 2.02 30.64 -1.59
CA ILE A 287 2.15 30.43 -0.15
C ILE A 287 2.00 28.96 0.18
N LYS A 288 2.99 28.37 0.84
CA LYS A 288 2.97 27.02 1.42
C LYS A 288 2.88 27.11 2.95
N ARG A 289 1.97 26.36 3.52
CA ARG A 289 1.80 26.24 4.97
C ARG A 289 2.39 24.93 5.44
N HIS A 290 3.44 24.99 6.25
CA HIS A 290 4.08 23.82 6.84
C HIS A 290 3.36 23.43 8.13
N MET A 291 2.69 22.29 8.09
CA MET A 291 1.93 21.75 9.20
C MET A 291 2.72 20.65 9.89
N ARG A 292 2.50 20.51 11.20
CA ARG A 292 3.03 19.42 11.99
C ARG A 292 1.90 18.74 12.75
N CYS A 293 1.83 17.41 12.65
CA CYS A 293 0.87 16.58 13.36
C CYS A 293 1.43 16.09 14.69
N GLN A 294 0.56 15.76 15.63
CA GLN A 294 0.92 15.11 16.89
C GLN A 294 1.67 13.78 16.66
N CYS A 295 1.37 13.04 15.57
CA CYS A 295 2.11 11.84 15.16
C CYS A 295 3.53 12.13 14.63
N LYS A 296 4.04 13.35 14.81
CA LYS A 296 5.36 13.86 14.38
C LYS A 296 5.50 14.09 12.87
N LYS A 297 4.53 13.71 12.04
CA LYS A 297 4.56 13.97 10.60
C LYS A 297 4.52 15.45 10.29
N SER A 298 5.49 15.92 9.50
CA SER A 298 5.50 17.27 8.90
C SER A 298 5.07 17.16 7.44
N TYR A 299 4.28 18.13 6.98
CA TYR A 299 3.76 18.17 5.61
C TYR A 299 3.33 19.58 5.23
N HIS A 300 3.14 19.84 3.92
CA HIS A 300 2.63 21.15 3.51
C HIS A 300 1.20 21.05 2.97
N ILE A 301 0.50 22.17 3.13
CA ILE A 301 -0.81 22.38 2.55
C ILE A 301 -0.87 23.70 1.80
N SER A 302 -1.78 23.78 0.84
CA SER A 302 -2.06 25.05 0.15
C SER A 302 -2.74 26.05 1.06
N ASN A 303 -2.66 27.34 0.71
CA ASN A 303 -3.34 28.40 1.44
C ASN A 303 -4.86 28.16 1.53
N ARG A 304 -5.49 27.63 0.46
CA ARG A 304 -6.92 27.23 0.47
C ARG A 304 -7.23 26.14 1.53
N SER A 305 -6.38 25.13 1.63
CA SER A 305 -6.57 24.07 2.65
C SER A 305 -6.34 24.61 4.06
N TYR A 306 -5.44 25.59 4.21
CA TYR A 306 -5.20 26.26 5.48
C TYR A 306 -6.39 27.12 5.92
N SER A 307 -7.03 27.84 5.01
CA SER A 307 -8.28 28.57 5.33
C SER A 307 -9.38 27.62 5.84
N GLN A 308 -9.49 26.42 5.27
CA GLN A 308 -10.41 25.40 5.80
C GLN A 308 -10.04 24.93 7.21
N PHE A 309 -8.74 24.82 7.51
CA PHE A 309 -8.25 24.50 8.85
C PHE A 309 -8.59 25.62 9.86
N LEU A 310 -8.41 26.86 9.52
CA LEU A 310 -8.77 27.99 10.38
C LEU A 310 -10.27 28.04 10.68
N LEU A 311 -11.11 27.80 9.66
CA LEU A 311 -12.56 27.70 9.85
C LEU A 311 -12.93 26.55 10.80
N TYR A 312 -12.27 25.40 10.66
CA TYR A 312 -12.46 24.29 11.60
C TYR A 312 -12.07 24.65 13.03
N GLN A 313 -10.91 25.32 13.22
CA GLN A 313 -10.47 25.77 14.56
C GLN A 313 -11.46 26.76 15.17
N PHE A 314 -11.92 27.76 14.39
CA PHE A 314 -12.89 28.75 14.86
C PHE A 314 -14.19 28.08 15.33
N GLN A 315 -14.69 27.12 14.58
CA GLN A 315 -15.91 26.39 14.95
C GLN A 315 -15.78 25.54 16.23
N ASN A 316 -14.57 25.05 16.53
CA ASN A 316 -14.37 24.16 17.70
C ASN A 316 -13.84 24.91 18.93
N ASN A 317 -13.36 26.14 18.79
CA ASN A 317 -12.96 26.98 19.94
C ASN A 317 -14.13 27.81 20.51
N ASN A 318 -15.25 27.86 19.78
CA ASN A 318 -16.46 28.58 20.20
C ASN A 318 -17.58 27.63 20.69
N ASN A 319 -17.27 26.33 20.85
CA ASN A 319 -18.09 25.32 21.54
C ASN A 319 -17.35 24.84 22.79
#